data_f57432ad2ac149ca1828b4839e5493df
#
_entry.id   f57432ad2ac149ca1828b4839e5493df
#
_cell.length_a   1.000
_cell.length_b   1.000
_cell.length_c   1.000
_cell.angle_alpha   90.00
_cell.angle_beta   90.00
_cell.angle_gamma   90.00
#
_symmetry.space_group_name_H-M   'P 1'
#
loop_
_entity.id
_entity.type
_entity.pdbx_description
1 polymer ?
#
loop_
_entity_poly.entity_id
_entity_poly.type
_entity_poly.pdbx_seq_one_letter_code
_entity_poly.pdbx_strand_id
1 'polypeptide(L)'
;MSAIGRELWLAPLRGVTIRAFRTVFADAIREAGMKGAFAPFIPANAGFKYSRKLFTEVLPESQPSGQLLVPQVIGKDPAALREWCKSVKDLGYVRADLNAGCPFPMIRKKGRGSGLMRSVDVLDRMLEAGCDEMGAGNFSLKTRLGVERPDEIMSLMPVINRYPLALLTVHARTAVQMYEGSTDRASFEEVFSAAKVPVMYNGDADVCDEGEGPLMVGRSFIRGLANRSDAKELLFHYMDISREELCGDTPVLGRMKELLSYWCQESAWRSRWRFVKICRSTEELAMAIG
;
A
#
# COMPACT_ATOMS: atom_id res chain seq x y z
N MET A 1 -18.63 27.19 7.22
CA MET A 1 -17.43 26.63 6.60
C MET A 1 -17.71 25.15 6.44
N SER A 2 -17.90 24.64 5.21
CA SER A 2 -18.08 23.21 4.96
C SER A 2 -16.77 22.52 5.37
N ALA A 3 -16.85 21.53 6.23
CA ALA A 3 -15.73 20.65 6.53
C ALA A 3 -15.29 20.02 5.20
N ILE A 4 -14.19 20.51 4.62
CA ILE A 4 -13.54 19.83 3.51
C ILE A 4 -13.08 18.51 4.12
N GLY A 5 -13.74 17.43 3.71
CA GLY A 5 -13.43 16.11 4.21
C GLY A 5 -11.95 15.80 4.02
N ARG A 6 -11.36 15.11 5.00
CA ARG A 6 -9.96 14.65 4.98
C ARG A 6 -9.69 13.84 3.71
N GLU A 7 -8.58 14.09 3.04
CA GLU A 7 -8.20 13.35 1.83
C GLU A 7 -7.83 11.91 2.18
N LEU A 8 -8.62 10.94 1.68
CA LEU A 8 -8.45 9.52 1.99
C LEU A 8 -7.78 8.77 0.84
N TRP A 9 -6.88 7.85 1.17
CA TRP A 9 -6.17 6.99 0.23
C TRP A 9 -6.14 5.52 0.68
N LEU A 10 -6.29 4.59 -0.28
CA LEU A 10 -6.15 3.17 -0.01
C LEU A 10 -4.68 2.79 0.08
N ALA A 11 -4.31 2.08 1.14
CA ALA A 11 -2.95 1.63 1.39
C ALA A 11 -2.51 0.49 0.45
N PRO A 12 -1.22 0.43 0.06
CA PRO A 12 -0.66 -0.67 -0.72
C PRO A 12 -0.40 -1.90 0.17
N LEU A 13 -1.36 -2.82 0.25
CA LEU A 13 -1.21 -4.10 0.92
C LEU A 13 -0.89 -5.20 -0.09
N ARG A 14 0.34 -5.72 -0.03
CA ARG A 14 0.80 -6.77 -0.93
C ARG A 14 -0.10 -8.01 -0.81
N GLY A 15 -0.55 -8.54 -1.95
CA GLY A 15 -1.45 -9.69 -2.01
C GLY A 15 -2.92 -9.37 -1.80
N VAL A 16 -3.25 -8.19 -1.25
CA VAL A 16 -4.64 -7.81 -0.93
C VAL A 16 -5.15 -6.69 -1.83
N THR A 17 -4.59 -5.46 -1.74
CA THR A 17 -5.07 -4.31 -2.52
C THR A 17 -4.49 -4.30 -3.95
N ILE A 18 -4.39 -5.48 -4.54
CA ILE A 18 -3.97 -5.72 -5.92
C ILE A 18 -5.03 -5.23 -6.92
N ARG A 19 -4.70 -5.27 -8.21
CA ARG A 19 -5.59 -4.84 -9.28
C ARG A 19 -6.99 -5.46 -9.18
N ALA A 20 -7.08 -6.79 -9.06
CA ALA A 20 -8.36 -7.50 -8.92
C ALA A 20 -9.21 -6.96 -7.77
N PHE A 21 -8.60 -6.70 -6.60
CA PHE A 21 -9.27 -6.10 -5.46
C PHE A 21 -9.78 -4.69 -5.80
N ARG A 22 -8.93 -3.83 -6.36
CA ARG A 22 -9.32 -2.46 -6.71
C ARG A 22 -10.43 -2.42 -7.76
N THR A 23 -10.49 -3.41 -8.66
CA THR A 23 -11.54 -3.55 -9.66
C THR A 23 -12.86 -3.96 -9.02
N VAL A 24 -12.86 -5.03 -8.24
CA VAL A 24 -14.09 -5.58 -7.63
C VAL A 24 -14.69 -4.62 -6.59
N PHE A 25 -13.83 -4.02 -5.77
CA PHE A 25 -14.25 -3.13 -4.69
C PHE A 25 -14.19 -1.63 -5.06
N ALA A 26 -14.18 -1.31 -6.38
CA ALA A 26 -14.08 0.07 -6.87
C ALA A 26 -15.17 0.98 -6.32
N ASP A 27 -16.40 0.51 -6.29
CA ASP A 27 -17.55 1.27 -5.78
C ASP A 27 -17.43 1.49 -4.27
N ALA A 28 -17.08 0.46 -3.51
CA ALA A 28 -16.87 0.58 -2.07
C ALA A 28 -15.74 1.57 -1.72
N ILE A 29 -14.66 1.59 -2.50
CA ILE A 29 -13.55 2.54 -2.36
C ILE A 29 -14.05 3.97 -2.61
N ARG A 30 -14.88 4.17 -3.64
CA ARG A 30 -15.46 5.46 -3.99
C ARG A 30 -16.48 5.93 -2.95
N GLU A 31 -17.38 5.05 -2.49
CA GLU A 31 -18.37 5.31 -1.45
C GLU A 31 -17.71 5.71 -0.11
N ALA A 32 -16.55 5.14 0.19
CA ALA A 32 -15.74 5.54 1.34
C ALA A 32 -15.06 6.92 1.18
N GLY A 33 -15.28 7.62 0.05
CA GLY A 33 -14.69 8.94 -0.21
C GLY A 33 -13.18 8.91 -0.50
N MET A 34 -12.63 7.75 -0.87
CA MET A 34 -11.19 7.65 -1.18
C MET A 34 -10.89 8.31 -2.53
N LYS A 35 -9.90 9.17 -2.55
CA LYS A 35 -9.39 9.85 -3.75
C LYS A 35 -8.73 8.88 -4.73
N GLY A 36 -8.10 7.83 -4.20
CA GLY A 36 -7.41 6.82 -4.98
C GLY A 36 -6.70 5.79 -4.13
N ALA A 37 -5.78 5.08 -4.76
CA ALA A 37 -5.02 4.00 -4.16
C ALA A 37 -3.52 4.13 -4.45
N PHE A 38 -2.70 3.61 -3.53
CA PHE A 38 -1.31 3.27 -3.83
C PHE A 38 -1.25 1.79 -4.24
N ALA A 39 -0.60 1.49 -5.35
CA ALA A 39 -0.44 0.11 -5.80
C ALA A 39 0.54 -0.65 -4.90
N PRO A 40 0.36 -1.96 -4.68
CA PRO A 40 1.42 -2.80 -4.14
C PRO A 40 2.71 -2.65 -4.95
N PHE A 41 3.84 -2.61 -4.26
CA PHE A 41 5.12 -2.25 -4.87
C PHE A 41 5.60 -3.21 -5.96
N ILE A 42 6.21 -2.65 -6.98
CA ILE A 42 6.95 -3.33 -8.03
C ILE A 42 8.46 -3.26 -7.68
N PRO A 43 9.21 -4.40 -7.69
CA PRO A 43 10.62 -4.36 -7.39
C PRO A 43 11.45 -3.77 -8.54
N ALA A 44 12.31 -2.79 -8.23
CA ALA A 44 13.36 -2.31 -9.11
C ALA A 44 14.73 -2.71 -8.56
N ASN A 45 15.36 -3.67 -9.21
CA ASN A 45 16.69 -4.20 -8.87
C ASN A 45 17.73 -3.70 -9.85
N ALA A 46 19.02 -3.82 -9.52
CA ALA A 46 20.11 -3.55 -10.45
C ALA A 46 19.88 -4.27 -11.79
N GLY A 47 20.07 -3.54 -12.90
CA GLY A 47 19.77 -4.04 -14.24
C GLY A 47 18.27 -4.10 -14.55
N PHE A 48 17.43 -3.34 -13.85
CA PHE A 48 15.99 -3.26 -14.11
C PHE A 48 15.71 -2.99 -15.58
N LYS A 49 14.75 -3.75 -16.12
CA LYS A 49 14.17 -3.52 -17.45
C LYS A 49 12.65 -3.62 -17.36
N TYR A 50 11.97 -2.76 -18.08
CA TYR A 50 10.51 -2.83 -18.20
C TYR A 50 10.06 -4.20 -18.73
N SER A 51 8.99 -4.70 -18.13
CA SER A 51 8.27 -5.87 -18.61
C SER A 51 6.78 -5.68 -18.33
N ARG A 52 5.93 -5.80 -19.36
CA ARG A 52 4.48 -5.70 -19.20
C ARG A 52 3.95 -6.62 -18.08
N LYS A 53 4.51 -7.84 -17.98
CA LYS A 53 4.16 -8.79 -16.92
C LYS A 53 4.49 -8.26 -15.52
N LEU A 54 5.60 -7.55 -15.36
CA LEU A 54 5.99 -6.95 -14.07
C LEU A 54 5.07 -5.80 -13.68
N PHE A 55 4.52 -5.08 -14.66
CA PHE A 55 3.66 -3.92 -14.47
C PHE A 55 2.16 -4.24 -14.50
N THR A 56 1.75 -5.52 -14.54
CA THR A 56 0.34 -5.94 -14.63
C THR A 56 -0.56 -5.24 -13.58
N GLU A 57 -0.04 -5.01 -12.37
CA GLU A 57 -0.76 -4.33 -11.30
C GLU A 57 -1.08 -2.85 -11.56
N VAL A 58 -0.37 -2.23 -12.50
CA VAL A 58 -0.47 -0.79 -12.78
C VAL A 58 -0.65 -0.46 -14.26
N LEU A 59 -1.02 -1.42 -15.11
CA LEU A 59 -1.36 -1.14 -16.51
C LEU A 59 -2.62 -0.28 -16.56
N PRO A 60 -2.59 0.92 -17.19
CA PRO A 60 -3.70 1.89 -17.14
C PRO A 60 -5.01 1.32 -17.67
N GLU A 61 -4.96 0.55 -18.76
CA GLU A 61 -6.15 -0.06 -19.39
C GLU A 61 -6.85 -1.11 -18.52
N SER A 62 -6.22 -1.56 -17.45
CA SER A 62 -6.77 -2.55 -16.54
C SER A 62 -7.17 -1.96 -15.17
N GLN A 63 -7.09 -0.64 -15.01
CA GLN A 63 -7.49 0.02 -13.78
C GLN A 63 -8.99 0.40 -13.80
N PRO A 64 -9.68 0.40 -12.64
CA PRO A 64 -11.02 0.92 -12.54
C PRO A 64 -11.07 2.39 -12.98
N SER A 65 -12.08 2.74 -13.77
CA SER A 65 -12.27 4.12 -14.22
C SER A 65 -12.54 5.08 -13.06
N GLY A 66 -12.01 6.29 -13.14
CA GLY A 66 -12.27 7.36 -12.16
C GLY A 66 -11.53 7.23 -10.83
N GLN A 67 -10.66 6.24 -10.66
CA GLN A 67 -9.79 6.13 -9.49
C GLN A 67 -8.35 6.56 -9.80
N LEU A 68 -7.80 7.41 -8.96
CA LEU A 68 -6.38 7.73 -9.03
C LEU A 68 -5.56 6.53 -8.52
N LEU A 69 -4.52 6.18 -9.26
CA LEU A 69 -3.56 5.17 -8.82
C LEU A 69 -2.17 5.77 -8.78
N VAL A 70 -1.46 5.54 -7.68
CA VAL A 70 -0.04 5.88 -7.53
C VAL A 70 0.76 4.58 -7.57
N PRO A 71 1.51 4.30 -8.65
CA PRO A 71 2.44 3.17 -8.71
C PRO A 71 3.51 3.30 -7.63
N GLN A 72 3.83 2.18 -6.97
CA GLN A 72 4.84 2.14 -5.92
C GLN A 72 6.01 1.22 -6.30
N VAL A 73 7.22 1.70 -6.07
CA VAL A 73 8.47 0.94 -6.28
C VAL A 73 9.09 0.51 -4.97
N ILE A 74 9.78 -0.64 -4.97
CA ILE A 74 10.70 -1.01 -3.91
C ILE A 74 12.08 -1.35 -4.50
N GLY A 75 13.12 -0.69 -3.99
CA GLY A 75 14.48 -0.83 -4.48
C GLY A 75 15.49 -0.19 -3.56
N LYS A 76 16.77 -0.20 -3.96
CA LYS A 76 17.87 0.53 -3.33
C LYS A 76 18.94 0.98 -4.32
N ASP A 77 18.65 0.83 -5.61
CA ASP A 77 19.55 1.18 -6.72
C ASP A 77 18.96 2.40 -7.44
N PRO A 78 19.62 3.57 -7.38
CA PRO A 78 19.10 4.79 -8.00
C PRO A 78 18.97 4.69 -9.54
N ALA A 79 19.88 3.97 -10.21
CA ALA A 79 19.78 3.79 -11.66
C ALA A 79 18.57 2.93 -12.05
N ALA A 80 18.32 1.84 -11.30
CA ALA A 80 17.13 1.02 -11.49
C ALA A 80 15.84 1.80 -11.20
N LEU A 81 15.86 2.69 -10.20
CA LEU A 81 14.73 3.58 -9.90
C LEU A 81 14.44 4.54 -11.05
N ARG A 82 15.45 5.18 -11.64
CA ARG A 82 15.27 6.07 -12.80
C ARG A 82 14.59 5.35 -13.97
N GLU A 83 15.07 4.15 -14.33
CA GLU A 83 14.47 3.36 -15.41
C GLU A 83 13.04 2.91 -15.08
N TRP A 84 12.76 2.60 -13.81
CA TRP A 84 11.42 2.28 -13.35
C TRP A 84 10.49 3.51 -13.46
N CYS A 85 10.94 4.69 -13.02
CA CYS A 85 10.19 5.95 -13.12
C CYS A 85 9.89 6.32 -14.59
N LYS A 86 10.85 6.17 -15.51
CA LYS A 86 10.62 6.33 -16.96
C LYS A 86 9.49 5.43 -17.43
N SER A 87 9.54 4.14 -17.06
CA SER A 87 8.50 3.17 -17.45
C SER A 87 7.11 3.57 -16.93
N VAL A 88 7.04 4.13 -15.72
CA VAL A 88 5.78 4.63 -15.12
C VAL A 88 5.26 5.86 -15.89
N LYS A 89 6.15 6.77 -16.26
CA LYS A 89 5.80 7.96 -17.09
C LYS A 89 5.32 7.56 -18.49
N ASP A 90 5.98 6.58 -19.11
CA ASP A 90 5.59 6.06 -20.43
C ASP A 90 4.20 5.40 -20.40
N LEU A 91 3.80 4.85 -19.24
CA LEU A 91 2.44 4.38 -19.00
C LEU A 91 1.43 5.51 -18.71
N GLY A 92 1.84 6.77 -18.69
CA GLY A 92 0.98 7.93 -18.48
C GLY A 92 0.78 8.34 -17.01
N TYR A 93 1.49 7.74 -16.07
CA TYR A 93 1.41 8.14 -14.67
C TYR A 93 2.24 9.40 -14.39
N VAL A 94 1.64 10.37 -13.72
CA VAL A 94 2.31 11.61 -13.30
C VAL A 94 2.91 11.50 -11.89
N ARG A 95 2.48 10.52 -11.10
CA ARG A 95 2.94 10.31 -9.72
C ARG A 95 3.53 8.92 -9.54
N ALA A 96 4.54 8.83 -8.67
CA ALA A 96 5.15 7.58 -8.25
C ALA A 96 5.53 7.65 -6.75
N ASP A 97 5.69 6.48 -6.11
CA ASP A 97 5.96 6.38 -4.68
C ASP A 97 7.11 5.38 -4.40
N LEU A 98 8.02 5.74 -3.51
CA LEU A 98 9.08 4.86 -3.02
C LEU A 98 8.65 4.17 -1.71
N ASN A 99 8.69 2.85 -1.70
CA ASN A 99 8.49 2.07 -0.48
C ASN A 99 9.78 1.99 0.35
N ALA A 100 9.84 2.75 1.43
CA ALA A 100 10.86 2.66 2.47
C ALA A 100 10.27 2.16 3.82
N GLY A 101 9.11 1.47 3.77
CA GLY A 101 8.39 1.05 4.97
C GLY A 101 8.10 -0.45 5.08
N CYS A 102 8.35 -1.26 4.04
CA CYS A 102 8.07 -2.70 4.07
C CYS A 102 8.91 -3.38 5.18
N PRO A 103 8.25 -4.01 6.20
CA PRO A 103 8.95 -4.48 7.39
C PRO A 103 9.51 -5.90 7.25
N PHE A 104 9.14 -6.64 6.21
CA PHE A 104 9.49 -8.06 6.08
C PHE A 104 11.00 -8.30 6.14
N PRO A 105 11.50 -9.21 7.03
CA PRO A 105 12.93 -9.43 7.25
C PRO A 105 13.71 -9.73 5.98
N MET A 106 13.16 -10.52 5.05
CA MET A 106 13.81 -10.86 3.76
C MET A 106 14.04 -9.63 2.86
N ILE A 107 13.18 -8.61 2.95
CA ILE A 107 13.29 -7.36 2.20
C ILE A 107 14.25 -6.42 2.93
N ARG A 108 14.05 -6.24 4.23
CA ARG A 108 14.82 -5.35 5.09
C ARG A 108 16.31 -5.72 5.13
N LYS A 109 16.65 -7.02 5.30
CA LYS A 109 18.04 -7.52 5.29
C LYS A 109 18.78 -7.22 3.98
N LYS A 110 18.04 -7.03 2.87
CA LYS A 110 18.62 -6.64 1.58
C LYS A 110 18.77 -5.12 1.41
N GLY A 111 18.51 -4.32 2.46
CA GLY A 111 18.55 -2.85 2.42
C GLY A 111 17.42 -2.21 1.64
N ARG A 112 16.26 -2.89 1.49
CA ARG A 112 15.06 -2.41 0.77
C ARG A 112 13.90 -2.22 1.75
N GLY A 113 12.87 -1.49 1.31
CA GLY A 113 11.75 -1.16 2.20
C GLY A 113 12.27 -0.46 3.44
N SER A 114 11.86 -0.85 4.64
CA SER A 114 12.35 -0.26 5.88
C SER A 114 13.87 -0.40 6.08
N GLY A 115 14.54 -1.28 5.34
CA GLY A 115 16.00 -1.38 5.34
C GLY A 115 16.70 -0.14 4.76
N LEU A 116 16.04 0.66 3.92
CA LEU A 116 16.58 1.94 3.44
C LEU A 116 16.79 2.95 4.56
N MET A 117 16.00 2.89 5.63
CA MET A 117 16.11 3.80 6.77
C MET A 117 17.45 3.69 7.52
N ARG A 118 18.19 2.58 7.31
CA ARG A 118 19.52 2.36 7.92
C ARG A 118 20.68 3.00 7.13
N SER A 119 20.41 3.55 5.94
CA SER A 119 21.44 4.14 5.08
C SER A 119 20.96 5.48 4.52
N VAL A 120 21.32 6.54 5.22
CA VAL A 120 20.98 7.92 4.85
C VAL A 120 21.44 8.23 3.42
N ASP A 121 22.69 7.84 3.07
CA ASP A 121 23.27 8.11 1.75
C ASP A 121 22.55 7.36 0.61
N VAL A 122 22.06 6.13 0.89
CA VAL A 122 21.29 5.40 -0.13
C VAL A 122 19.90 6.02 -0.28
N LEU A 123 19.24 6.36 0.82
CA LEU A 123 17.95 7.04 0.78
C LEU A 123 18.06 8.36 0.03
N ASP A 124 19.09 9.15 0.31
CA ASP A 124 19.36 10.43 -0.35
C ASP A 124 19.43 10.27 -1.87
N ARG A 125 20.28 9.39 -2.37
CA ARG A 125 20.39 9.11 -3.82
C ARG A 125 19.11 8.55 -4.43
N MET A 126 18.32 7.78 -3.67
CA MET A 126 17.03 7.30 -4.15
C MET A 126 16.01 8.43 -4.30
N LEU A 127 15.97 9.36 -3.33
CA LEU A 127 15.08 10.52 -3.41
C LEU A 127 15.49 11.47 -4.53
N GLU A 128 16.80 11.73 -4.69
CA GLU A 128 17.33 12.48 -5.84
C GLU A 128 16.90 11.86 -7.17
N ALA A 129 17.16 10.56 -7.35
CA ALA A 129 16.83 9.87 -8.60
C ALA A 129 15.32 9.89 -8.91
N GLY A 130 14.46 9.70 -7.88
CA GLY A 130 13.03 9.72 -8.05
C GLY A 130 12.48 11.11 -8.35
N CYS A 131 12.94 12.13 -7.62
CA CYS A 131 12.50 13.51 -7.82
C CYS A 131 12.98 14.09 -9.16
N ASP A 132 14.22 13.81 -9.57
CA ASP A 132 14.74 14.25 -10.85
C ASP A 132 13.93 13.64 -12.01
N GLU A 133 13.65 12.33 -11.95
CA GLU A 133 12.96 11.65 -13.05
C GLU A 133 11.47 11.97 -13.10
N MET A 134 10.78 12.02 -11.97
CA MET A 134 9.34 12.30 -11.92
C MET A 134 9.01 13.80 -11.99
N GLY A 135 9.96 14.65 -11.63
CA GLY A 135 9.76 16.09 -11.47
C GLY A 135 9.26 16.49 -10.08
N ALA A 136 9.44 17.76 -9.73
CA ALA A 136 9.08 18.33 -8.45
C ALA A 136 7.59 18.14 -8.13
N GLY A 137 7.27 17.65 -6.93
CA GLY A 137 5.89 17.44 -6.49
C GLY A 137 5.19 16.21 -7.08
N ASN A 138 5.92 15.32 -7.77
CA ASN A 138 5.36 14.11 -8.39
C ASN A 138 5.92 12.79 -7.83
N PHE A 139 6.95 12.85 -6.99
CA PHE A 139 7.51 11.69 -6.32
C PHE A 139 7.17 11.72 -4.83
N SER A 140 6.80 10.58 -4.25
CA SER A 140 6.46 10.45 -2.84
C SER A 140 7.26 9.35 -2.15
N LEU A 141 7.28 9.40 -0.83
CA LEU A 141 7.98 8.44 0.03
C LEU A 141 6.99 7.85 1.03
N LYS A 142 6.88 6.50 1.08
CA LYS A 142 6.16 5.81 2.13
C LYS A 142 7.14 5.09 3.06
N THR A 143 7.15 5.48 4.34
CA THR A 143 8.10 4.99 5.35
C THR A 143 7.41 4.58 6.65
N ARG A 144 8.22 4.28 7.66
CA ARG A 144 7.83 4.04 9.05
C ARG A 144 8.57 5.01 9.97
N LEU A 145 8.26 5.00 11.26
CA LEU A 145 8.97 5.81 12.26
C LEU A 145 10.43 5.39 12.44
N GLY A 146 10.71 4.12 12.22
CA GLY A 146 12.07 3.59 12.34
C GLY A 146 12.11 2.11 12.01
N VAL A 147 13.28 1.52 12.12
CA VAL A 147 13.48 0.08 12.05
C VAL A 147 13.23 -0.55 13.43
N GLU A 148 13.89 -0.06 14.44
CA GLU A 148 13.85 -0.58 15.82
C GLU A 148 13.21 0.41 16.79
N ARG A 149 13.51 1.72 16.66
CA ARG A 149 12.98 2.78 17.51
C ARG A 149 12.18 3.81 16.71
N PRO A 150 11.17 4.44 17.32
CA PRO A 150 10.29 5.39 16.61
C PRO A 150 10.97 6.74 16.31
N ASP A 151 12.05 7.08 16.99
CA ASP A 151 12.82 8.32 16.81
C ASP A 151 13.81 8.27 15.62
N GLU A 152 14.05 7.09 15.03
CA GLU A 152 15.05 6.92 13.96
C GLU A 152 14.72 7.76 12.71
N ILE A 153 13.44 7.97 12.40
CA ILE A 153 13.01 8.78 11.25
C ILE A 153 13.51 10.23 11.37
N MET A 154 13.65 10.76 12.58
CA MET A 154 14.07 12.14 12.79
C MET A 154 15.48 12.40 12.26
N SER A 155 16.35 11.39 12.28
CA SER A 155 17.68 11.47 11.67
C SER A 155 17.65 11.55 10.14
N LEU A 156 16.55 11.11 9.50
CA LEU A 156 16.33 11.14 8.05
C LEU A 156 15.65 12.42 7.58
N MET A 157 14.97 13.15 8.48
CA MET A 157 14.22 14.36 8.12
C MET A 157 15.08 15.44 7.43
N PRO A 158 16.35 15.70 7.82
CA PRO A 158 17.19 16.63 7.08
C PRO A 158 17.39 16.28 5.60
N VAL A 159 17.45 14.98 5.29
CA VAL A 159 17.55 14.49 3.90
C VAL A 159 16.20 14.60 3.21
N ILE A 160 15.12 14.08 3.82
CA ILE A 160 13.77 14.10 3.26
C ILE A 160 13.34 15.52 2.90
N ASN A 161 13.63 16.49 3.78
CA ASN A 161 13.26 17.90 3.61
C ASN A 161 14.05 18.65 2.50
N ARG A 162 15.07 18.05 1.91
CA ARG A 162 15.81 18.64 0.77
C ARG A 162 15.07 18.46 -0.56
N TYR A 163 14.18 17.49 -0.64
CA TYR A 163 13.51 17.11 -1.87
C TYR A 163 12.08 17.63 -1.94
N PRO A 164 11.61 18.08 -3.13
CA PRO A 164 10.24 18.55 -3.34
C PRO A 164 9.29 17.35 -3.50
N LEU A 165 9.13 16.57 -2.43
CA LEU A 165 8.24 15.41 -2.45
C LEU A 165 6.78 15.84 -2.56
N ALA A 166 5.99 15.07 -3.31
CA ALA A 166 4.54 15.21 -3.35
C ALA A 166 3.90 14.89 -2.00
N LEU A 167 4.49 13.91 -1.29
CA LEU A 167 3.91 13.38 -0.07
C LEU A 167 4.94 12.53 0.69
N LEU A 168 4.97 12.66 2.02
CA LEU A 168 5.61 11.74 2.95
C LEU A 168 4.52 10.95 3.69
N THR A 169 4.36 9.66 3.39
CA THR A 169 3.45 8.79 4.14
C THR A 169 4.19 8.08 5.25
N VAL A 170 3.75 8.24 6.50
CA VAL A 170 4.39 7.63 7.67
C VAL A 170 3.46 6.62 8.32
N HIS A 171 3.85 5.34 8.31
CA HIS A 171 3.21 4.35 9.15
C HIS A 171 3.75 4.50 10.58
N ALA A 172 2.86 4.87 11.50
CA ALA A 172 3.20 5.21 12.88
C ALA A 172 3.55 3.98 13.74
N ARG A 173 4.45 3.11 13.22
CA ARG A 173 5.09 1.96 13.87
C ARG A 173 6.52 1.80 13.39
N THR A 174 7.34 1.10 14.18
CA THR A 174 8.65 0.63 13.73
C THR A 174 8.54 -0.60 12.82
N ALA A 175 9.62 -0.94 12.11
CA ALA A 175 9.62 -2.13 11.27
C ALA A 175 9.59 -3.44 12.07
N VAL A 176 10.21 -3.48 13.25
CA VAL A 176 10.22 -4.68 14.12
C VAL A 176 8.84 -4.96 14.72
N GLN A 177 8.03 -3.93 14.95
CA GLN A 177 6.64 -4.11 15.37
C GLN A 177 5.77 -4.78 14.28
N MET A 178 6.22 -4.76 13.02
CA MET A 178 5.40 -5.23 11.90
C MET A 178 4.03 -4.53 11.85
N TYR A 179 3.00 -5.23 12.36
CA TYR A 179 1.60 -4.77 12.41
C TYR A 179 1.00 -4.96 13.80
N GLU A 180 1.83 -5.25 14.80
CA GLU A 180 1.42 -5.54 16.18
C GLU A 180 1.60 -4.33 17.10
N GLY A 181 0.97 -4.37 18.24
CA GLY A 181 0.98 -3.28 19.21
C GLY A 181 0.23 -2.03 18.72
N SER A 182 0.24 -0.99 19.52
CA SER A 182 -0.35 0.31 19.18
C SER A 182 0.54 1.12 18.23
N THR A 183 -0.08 2.03 17.48
CA THR A 183 0.64 3.08 16.74
C THR A 183 1.17 4.13 17.70
N ASP A 184 2.31 4.71 17.38
CA ASP A 184 2.92 5.82 18.12
C ASP A 184 2.54 7.16 17.46
N ARG A 185 1.43 7.72 17.95
CA ARG A 185 0.90 8.99 17.45
C ARG A 185 1.80 10.15 17.82
N ALA A 186 2.42 10.13 19.01
CA ALA A 186 3.28 11.22 19.46
C ALA A 186 4.51 11.38 18.55
N SER A 187 5.21 10.29 18.26
CA SER A 187 6.33 10.32 17.32
C SER A 187 5.90 10.71 15.89
N PHE A 188 4.68 10.36 15.48
CA PHE A 188 4.15 10.84 14.19
C PHE A 188 3.98 12.37 14.20
N GLU A 189 3.44 12.96 15.26
CA GLU A 189 3.25 14.43 15.37
C GLU A 189 4.60 15.17 15.37
N GLU A 190 5.66 14.58 15.91
CA GLU A 190 7.01 15.13 15.79
C GLU A 190 7.47 15.18 14.33
N VAL A 191 7.23 14.08 13.56
CA VAL A 191 7.54 14.05 12.12
C VAL A 191 6.70 15.07 11.37
N PHE A 192 5.40 15.15 11.65
CA PHE A 192 4.48 16.09 11.02
C PHE A 192 4.96 17.54 11.22
N SER A 193 5.41 17.89 12.44
CA SER A 193 5.92 19.21 12.78
C SER A 193 7.28 19.52 12.13
N ALA A 194 8.14 18.51 11.93
CA ALA A 194 9.47 18.69 11.37
C ALA A 194 9.49 18.66 9.83
N ALA A 195 8.44 18.17 9.18
CA ALA A 195 8.38 18.01 7.74
C ALA A 195 8.15 19.35 7.02
N LYS A 196 8.90 19.56 5.91
CA LYS A 196 8.70 20.68 4.97
C LYS A 196 7.85 20.28 3.75
N VAL A 197 7.38 19.05 3.72
CA VAL A 197 6.57 18.46 2.65
C VAL A 197 5.23 18.00 3.24
N PRO A 198 4.17 17.83 2.44
CA PRO A 198 2.91 17.27 2.93
C PRO A 198 3.11 15.90 3.58
N VAL A 199 2.49 15.67 4.74
CA VAL A 199 2.59 14.40 5.47
C VAL A 199 1.24 13.72 5.54
N MET A 200 1.22 12.41 5.27
CA MET A 200 0.05 11.55 5.38
C MET A 200 0.22 10.53 6.50
N TYR A 201 -0.77 10.49 7.40
CA TYR A 201 -0.80 9.47 8.45
C TYR A 201 -1.20 8.10 7.90
N ASN A 202 -0.53 7.06 8.36
CA ASN A 202 -0.92 5.66 8.16
C ASN A 202 -0.70 4.85 9.45
N GLY A 203 -1.55 3.90 9.73
CA GLY A 203 -1.44 2.99 10.89
C GLY A 203 -2.72 2.96 11.72
N ASP A 204 -3.43 1.81 11.70
CA ASP A 204 -4.72 1.56 12.37
C ASP A 204 -5.79 2.65 12.18
N ALA A 205 -5.64 3.42 11.11
CA ALA A 205 -6.56 4.47 10.74
C ALA A 205 -7.86 3.91 10.16
N ASP A 206 -8.96 4.59 10.44
CA ASP A 206 -10.28 4.30 9.85
C ASP A 206 -10.73 5.45 8.94
N VAL A 207 -11.68 5.18 8.04
CA VAL A 207 -12.24 6.20 7.14
C VAL A 207 -12.94 7.32 7.87
N CYS A 208 -13.39 7.06 9.10
CA CYS A 208 -14.07 8.02 9.96
C CYS A 208 -13.12 8.81 10.88
N ASP A 209 -11.81 8.55 10.84
CA ASP A 209 -10.86 9.25 11.70
C ASP A 209 -10.78 10.73 11.37
N GLU A 210 -10.97 11.55 12.38
CA GLU A 210 -10.82 12.99 12.30
C GLU A 210 -9.35 13.41 12.49
N GLY A 211 -9.01 14.60 12.04
CA GLY A 211 -7.69 15.20 12.22
C GLY A 211 -7.18 15.95 10.99
N GLU A 212 -5.99 16.50 11.09
CA GLU A 212 -5.37 17.28 10.02
C GLU A 212 -4.65 16.40 9.01
N GLY A 213 -4.58 16.89 7.77
CA GLY A 213 -3.84 16.26 6.67
C GLY A 213 -4.48 14.99 6.09
N PRO A 214 -3.87 14.45 5.03
CA PRO A 214 -4.36 13.25 4.36
C PRO A 214 -4.19 11.99 5.21
N LEU A 215 -5.02 10.99 4.93
CA LEU A 215 -5.06 9.73 5.67
C LEU A 215 -4.94 8.54 4.72
N MET A 216 -4.06 7.59 5.05
CA MET A 216 -3.96 6.33 4.33
C MET A 216 -4.58 5.19 5.15
N VAL A 217 -5.66 4.62 4.64
CA VAL A 217 -6.44 3.56 5.27
C VAL A 217 -6.12 2.21 4.64
N GLY A 218 -6.00 1.18 5.42
CA GLY A 218 -5.65 -0.17 4.96
C GLY A 218 -6.53 -1.24 5.55
N ARG A 219 -6.03 -1.93 6.57
CA ARG A 219 -6.65 -3.11 7.17
C ARG A 219 -8.06 -2.86 7.73
N SER A 220 -8.31 -1.69 8.31
CA SER A 220 -9.64 -1.30 8.81
C SER A 220 -10.67 -1.28 7.68
N PHE A 221 -10.37 -0.61 6.58
CA PHE A 221 -11.24 -0.58 5.41
C PHE A 221 -11.52 -1.99 4.87
N ILE A 222 -10.47 -2.81 4.70
CA ILE A 222 -10.63 -4.18 4.18
C ILE A 222 -11.53 -5.01 5.11
N ARG A 223 -11.36 -4.90 6.42
CA ARG A 223 -12.25 -5.56 7.40
C ARG A 223 -13.69 -5.04 7.30
N GLY A 224 -13.86 -3.73 7.20
CA GLY A 224 -15.17 -3.09 7.09
C GLY A 224 -16.00 -3.58 5.90
N LEU A 225 -15.36 -3.98 4.79
CA LEU A 225 -16.05 -4.56 3.63
C LEU A 225 -16.85 -5.81 3.97
N ALA A 226 -16.46 -6.58 4.99
CA ALA A 226 -17.18 -7.75 5.46
C ALA A 226 -18.59 -7.45 5.99
N ASN A 227 -18.85 -6.21 6.39
CA ASN A 227 -20.13 -5.77 6.98
C ASN A 227 -21.11 -5.21 5.92
N ARG A 228 -20.71 -5.17 4.65
CA ARG A 228 -21.58 -4.73 3.54
C ARG A 228 -22.66 -5.78 3.27
N SER A 229 -23.82 -5.32 2.83
CA SER A 229 -24.95 -6.19 2.42
C SER A 229 -24.61 -7.05 1.21
N ASP A 230 -23.75 -6.55 0.31
CA ASP A 230 -23.29 -7.19 -0.93
C ASP A 230 -21.92 -7.93 -0.74
N ALA A 231 -21.43 -8.06 0.49
CA ALA A 231 -20.09 -8.62 0.76
C ALA A 231 -19.87 -10.01 0.12
N LYS A 232 -20.88 -10.91 0.19
CA LYS A 232 -20.77 -12.24 -0.41
C LYS A 232 -20.69 -12.19 -1.92
N GLU A 233 -21.51 -11.36 -2.56
CA GLU A 233 -21.51 -11.18 -4.02
C GLU A 233 -20.16 -10.66 -4.50
N LEU A 234 -19.64 -9.61 -3.85
CA LEU A 234 -18.31 -9.08 -4.13
C LEU A 234 -17.20 -10.12 -3.92
N LEU A 235 -17.32 -10.96 -2.89
CA LEU A 235 -16.34 -12.02 -2.63
C LEU A 235 -16.32 -13.07 -3.74
N PHE A 236 -17.49 -13.50 -4.25
CA PHE A 236 -17.58 -14.42 -5.39
C PHE A 236 -17.05 -13.77 -6.66
N HIS A 237 -17.41 -12.52 -6.93
CA HIS A 237 -16.87 -11.78 -8.07
C HIS A 237 -15.32 -11.66 -7.99
N TYR A 238 -14.78 -11.41 -6.80
CA TYR A 238 -13.32 -11.40 -6.58
C TYR A 238 -12.68 -12.76 -6.84
N MET A 239 -13.37 -13.85 -6.50
CA MET A 239 -12.93 -15.20 -6.80
C MET A 239 -12.91 -15.46 -8.31
N ASP A 240 -13.93 -15.02 -9.05
CA ASP A 240 -14.03 -15.23 -10.51
C ASP A 240 -12.94 -14.45 -11.25
N ILE A 241 -12.73 -13.17 -10.95
CA ILE A 241 -11.59 -12.40 -11.49
C ILE A 241 -10.25 -13.05 -11.12
N SER A 242 -10.15 -13.61 -9.91
CA SER A 242 -8.93 -14.31 -9.50
C SER A 242 -8.68 -15.59 -10.31
N ARG A 243 -9.73 -16.29 -10.74
CA ARG A 243 -9.63 -17.46 -11.64
C ARG A 243 -9.17 -17.09 -13.04
N GLU A 244 -9.58 -15.91 -13.52
CA GLU A 244 -9.12 -15.39 -14.82
C GLU A 244 -7.63 -15.00 -14.80
N GLU A 245 -7.16 -14.48 -13.68
CA GLU A 245 -5.78 -13.99 -13.54
C GLU A 245 -4.76 -15.07 -13.18
N LEU A 246 -5.18 -16.10 -12.47
CA LEU A 246 -4.29 -17.09 -11.87
C LEU A 246 -4.50 -18.47 -12.49
N CYS A 247 -3.40 -19.19 -12.70
CA CYS A 247 -3.45 -20.54 -13.21
C CYS A 247 -3.62 -21.55 -12.06
N GLY A 248 -4.73 -22.27 -12.07
CA GLY A 248 -5.05 -23.33 -11.11
C GLY A 248 -5.73 -22.86 -9.83
N ASP A 249 -6.33 -23.81 -9.12
CA ASP A 249 -7.19 -23.55 -7.96
C ASP A 249 -6.41 -23.09 -6.71
N THR A 250 -5.24 -23.66 -6.47
CA THR A 250 -4.44 -23.36 -5.27
C THR A 250 -4.06 -21.87 -5.14
N PRO A 251 -3.59 -21.17 -6.18
CA PRO A 251 -3.30 -19.74 -6.09
C PRO A 251 -4.57 -18.90 -5.85
N VAL A 252 -5.70 -19.26 -6.46
CA VAL A 252 -6.99 -18.60 -6.25
C VAL A 252 -7.42 -18.77 -4.80
N LEU A 253 -7.43 -20.00 -4.30
CA LEU A 253 -7.74 -20.30 -2.91
C LEU A 253 -6.84 -19.50 -1.93
N GLY A 254 -5.54 -19.41 -2.22
CA GLY A 254 -4.60 -18.63 -1.43
C GLY A 254 -4.98 -17.14 -1.36
N ARG A 255 -5.32 -16.55 -2.51
CA ARG A 255 -5.77 -15.16 -2.61
C ARG A 255 -7.07 -14.91 -1.82
N MET A 256 -8.03 -15.83 -1.93
CA MET A 256 -9.29 -15.74 -1.21
C MET A 256 -9.08 -15.84 0.31
N LYS A 257 -8.26 -16.79 0.77
CA LYS A 257 -7.91 -16.93 2.19
C LYS A 257 -7.20 -15.70 2.76
N GLU A 258 -6.36 -15.04 1.96
CA GLU A 258 -5.70 -13.79 2.36
C GLU A 258 -6.75 -12.71 2.67
N LEU A 259 -7.70 -12.45 1.76
CA LEU A 259 -8.78 -11.49 2.00
C LEU A 259 -9.65 -11.90 3.21
N LEU A 260 -10.06 -13.17 3.26
CA LEU A 260 -10.90 -13.69 4.35
C LEU A 260 -10.20 -13.69 5.71
N SER A 261 -8.87 -13.67 5.75
CA SER A 261 -8.12 -13.51 7.01
C SER A 261 -8.39 -12.16 7.69
N TYR A 262 -8.75 -11.13 6.90
CA TYR A 262 -9.21 -9.84 7.41
C TYR A 262 -10.70 -9.86 7.75
N TRP A 263 -11.55 -10.39 6.86
CA TRP A 263 -13.00 -10.40 7.05
C TRP A 263 -13.43 -11.24 8.25
N CYS A 264 -12.77 -12.37 8.49
CA CYS A 264 -13.07 -13.23 9.61
C CYS A 264 -12.61 -12.68 10.98
N GLN A 265 -12.06 -11.48 11.03
CA GLN A 265 -11.88 -10.72 12.28
C GLN A 265 -13.17 -10.02 12.69
N GLU A 266 -14.09 -9.75 11.75
CA GLU A 266 -15.41 -9.18 12.03
C GLU A 266 -16.39 -10.22 12.56
N SER A 267 -17.31 -9.78 13.42
CA SER A 267 -18.24 -10.67 14.13
C SER A 267 -19.09 -11.53 13.20
N ALA A 268 -19.59 -10.95 12.09
CA ALA A 268 -20.43 -11.62 11.11
C ALA A 268 -19.73 -12.78 10.37
N TRP A 269 -18.39 -12.76 10.29
CA TRP A 269 -17.59 -13.73 9.56
C TRP A 269 -16.72 -14.61 10.43
N ARG A 270 -16.55 -14.29 11.71
CA ARG A 270 -15.61 -14.93 12.65
C ARG A 270 -15.80 -16.44 12.75
N SER A 271 -17.04 -16.89 12.80
CA SER A 271 -17.36 -18.32 12.91
C SER A 271 -16.93 -19.14 11.67
N ARG A 272 -16.82 -18.49 10.50
CA ARG A 272 -16.43 -19.14 9.24
C ARG A 272 -14.92 -19.43 9.17
N TRP A 273 -14.10 -18.71 9.94
CA TRP A 273 -12.64 -18.83 9.84
C TRP A 273 -12.11 -20.23 10.08
N ARG A 274 -12.72 -20.97 11.00
CA ARG A 274 -12.35 -22.38 11.28
C ARG A 274 -12.50 -23.29 10.06
N PHE A 275 -13.50 -23.02 9.21
CA PHE A 275 -13.74 -23.77 7.97
C PHE A 275 -12.87 -23.24 6.82
N VAL A 276 -12.79 -21.92 6.65
CA VAL A 276 -11.96 -21.27 5.63
C VAL A 276 -10.50 -21.75 5.68
N LYS A 277 -9.93 -21.88 6.86
CA LYS A 277 -8.52 -22.30 7.01
C LYS A 277 -8.25 -23.67 6.43
N ILE A 278 -9.17 -24.61 6.60
CA ILE A 278 -8.97 -26.01 6.22
C ILE A 278 -9.39 -26.34 4.79
N CYS A 279 -10.13 -25.45 4.09
CA CYS A 279 -10.49 -25.65 2.68
C CYS A 279 -9.26 -25.93 1.82
N ARG A 280 -9.36 -26.90 0.90
CA ARG A 280 -8.30 -27.30 -0.02
C ARG A 280 -8.61 -26.94 -1.47
N SER A 281 -9.86 -26.49 -1.75
CA SER A 281 -10.30 -26.02 -3.05
C SER A 281 -11.19 -24.78 -2.93
N THR A 282 -11.38 -24.06 -4.04
CA THR A 282 -12.31 -22.93 -4.10
C THR A 282 -13.76 -23.40 -4.00
N GLU A 283 -14.08 -24.63 -4.37
CA GLU A 283 -15.41 -25.24 -4.20
C GLU A 283 -15.74 -25.46 -2.72
N GLU A 284 -14.80 -26.06 -1.96
CA GLU A 284 -14.95 -26.22 -0.51
C GLU A 284 -15.08 -24.84 0.17
N LEU A 285 -14.31 -23.84 -0.31
CA LEU A 285 -14.40 -22.49 0.20
C LEU A 285 -15.77 -21.87 -0.07
N ALA A 286 -16.31 -22.02 -1.28
CA ALA A 286 -17.64 -21.52 -1.64
C ALA A 286 -18.74 -22.12 -0.74
N MET A 287 -18.67 -23.41 -0.44
CA MET A 287 -19.56 -24.06 0.51
C MET A 287 -19.41 -23.54 1.95
N ALA A 288 -18.19 -23.23 2.36
CA ALA A 288 -17.91 -22.75 3.72
C ALA A 288 -18.38 -21.30 3.99
N ILE A 289 -18.53 -20.50 2.93
CA ILE A 289 -18.94 -19.09 3.00
C ILE A 289 -20.39 -18.85 2.54
N GLY A 290 -20.97 -19.79 1.84
CA GLY A 290 -22.42 -19.77 1.41
C GLY A 290 -23.34 -19.88 2.59
#